data_451f009e46cc4a1df5891a4b8f3a1ea9
#
_entry.id   451f009e46cc4a1df5891a4b8f3a1ea9
#
_cell.length_a   1.000
_cell.length_b   1.000
_cell.length_c   1.000
_cell.angle_alpha   90.00
_cell.angle_beta   90.00
_cell.angle_gamma   90.00
#
_symmetry.space_group_name_H-M   'P 1'
#
loop_
_entity.id
_entity.type
_entity.pdbx_description
1 polymer ?
#
loop_
_entity_poly.entity_id
_entity_poly.type
_entity_poly.pdbx_seq_one_letter_code
_entity_poly.pdbx_strand_id
1 'polypeptide(L)'
;MTSVDGMTVFNTDQVDTTKQTMFFGPPLGVQRYDKFRYPIFDKLTQNQLGFFWRPEEVSLQKDRADYQTLNKAQKHIFTSNLKYQILLDSVQGRGPGMAFMPYCSIPELEGCMNIWQTMEMIHSRSYTHIIKNVYSDPSEVFDKILEDDKILARAQSVTKAYDDFLNVAQEYGTGNMWRDGWKESPTARWEINNLKRNLYRAVANVYILEGIRFYVSFACSFAFGELKLLEGSAKIIGLIARDESQHMTVSQHILNNWKKDDDPEMKEIAMEEEENVYNMFRQAVDEENLWAEYLFKDGSIIGLNDKLLQKYVEWTANKRLKSIGLKAIFDTPISNNPLPWTAHWLSSKGMQVAPQETEVESYLIGSIKQDVKKDTFAGFQL
;
A
#
# COMPACT_ATOMS: atom_id res chain seq x y z
N MET A 1 -29.51 -23.50 -12.23
CA MET A 1 -28.14 -23.94 -12.53
C MET A 1 -27.33 -23.78 -11.27
N THR A 2 -26.63 -24.81 -10.91
CA THR A 2 -25.94 -25.01 -9.64
C THR A 2 -24.85 -23.95 -9.47
N SER A 3 -24.72 -23.46 -8.22
CA SER A 3 -23.61 -22.66 -7.73
C SER A 3 -22.28 -23.16 -8.29
N VAL A 4 -21.46 -22.24 -8.76
CA VAL A 4 -20.12 -22.57 -9.24
C VAL A 4 -19.32 -23.10 -8.07
N ASP A 5 -19.10 -24.41 -8.05
CA ASP A 5 -18.29 -25.08 -7.02
C ASP A 5 -16.80 -24.79 -7.29
N GLY A 6 -16.31 -23.64 -6.82
CA GLY A 6 -14.90 -23.30 -6.89
C GLY A 6 -14.59 -21.86 -7.35
N MET A 7 -13.30 -21.52 -7.40
CA MET A 7 -12.83 -20.27 -7.99
C MET A 7 -13.13 -20.24 -9.48
N THR A 8 -13.72 -19.15 -9.98
CA THR A 8 -13.99 -18.92 -11.39
C THR A 8 -13.57 -17.52 -11.78
N VAL A 9 -13.15 -17.34 -13.03
CA VAL A 9 -12.84 -16.02 -13.60
C VAL A 9 -14.11 -15.26 -14.00
N PHE A 10 -15.24 -15.95 -14.09
CA PHE A 10 -16.52 -15.32 -14.46
C PHE A 10 -17.70 -16.11 -13.90
N ASN A 11 -18.43 -15.49 -12.97
CA ASN A 11 -19.68 -16.03 -12.46
C ASN A 11 -20.84 -15.64 -13.39
N THR A 12 -21.60 -16.62 -13.84
CA THR A 12 -22.76 -16.43 -14.71
C THR A 12 -24.06 -16.12 -13.96
N ASP A 13 -24.06 -16.24 -12.63
CA ASP A 13 -25.22 -15.92 -11.82
C ASP A 13 -25.38 -14.40 -11.68
N GLN A 14 -26.64 -13.94 -11.62
CA GLN A 14 -26.93 -12.55 -11.33
C GLN A 14 -26.75 -12.27 -9.85
N VAL A 15 -25.66 -11.63 -9.50
CA VAL A 15 -25.34 -11.21 -8.13
C VAL A 15 -25.51 -9.71 -7.99
N ASP A 16 -26.27 -9.26 -6.99
CA ASP A 16 -26.35 -7.85 -6.61
C ASP A 16 -25.12 -7.49 -5.74
N THR A 17 -24.08 -6.99 -6.39
CA THR A 17 -22.80 -6.65 -5.73
C THR A 17 -22.94 -5.55 -4.68
N THR A 18 -24.01 -4.75 -4.72
CA THR A 18 -24.28 -3.73 -3.69
C THR A 18 -24.67 -4.31 -2.33
N LYS A 19 -24.93 -5.61 -2.27
CA LYS A 19 -25.29 -6.35 -1.04
C LYS A 19 -24.23 -7.34 -0.60
N GLN A 20 -23.17 -7.50 -1.40
CA GLN A 20 -22.11 -8.46 -1.07
C GLN A 20 -21.12 -7.88 -0.05
N THR A 21 -20.51 -8.75 0.76
CA THR A 21 -19.36 -8.43 1.58
C THR A 21 -18.16 -8.05 0.71
N MET A 22 -17.19 -7.34 1.23
CA MET A 22 -15.97 -7.01 0.46
C MET A 22 -15.23 -8.27 0.02
N PHE A 23 -15.23 -9.30 0.88
CA PHE A 23 -14.54 -10.57 0.66
C PHE A 23 -15.43 -11.77 0.99
N PHE A 24 -15.11 -12.92 0.42
CA PHE A 24 -15.75 -14.21 0.68
C PHE A 24 -17.24 -14.29 0.31
N GLY A 25 -17.73 -13.37 -0.51
CA GLY A 25 -19.02 -13.50 -1.18
C GLY A 25 -18.93 -14.35 -2.45
N PRO A 26 -20.00 -14.43 -3.23
CA PRO A 26 -19.98 -15.09 -4.53
C PRO A 26 -18.86 -14.54 -5.42
N PRO A 27 -18.25 -15.39 -6.28
CA PRO A 27 -17.29 -14.93 -7.27
C PRO A 27 -17.86 -13.80 -8.15
N LEU A 28 -16.98 -12.94 -8.66
CA LEU A 28 -17.36 -11.83 -9.51
C LEU A 28 -17.80 -12.33 -10.90
N GLY A 29 -18.84 -11.68 -11.44
CA GLY A 29 -19.33 -11.85 -12.80
C GLY A 29 -19.06 -10.62 -13.64
N VAL A 30 -20.11 -9.98 -14.16
CA VAL A 30 -19.99 -8.73 -14.92
C VAL A 30 -19.47 -7.62 -14.02
N GLN A 31 -18.33 -7.03 -14.40
CA GLN A 31 -17.78 -5.87 -13.72
C GLN A 31 -18.66 -4.63 -13.99
N ARG A 32 -19.32 -4.13 -12.97
CA ARG A 32 -20.21 -2.99 -13.05
C ARG A 32 -19.70 -1.85 -12.19
N TYR A 33 -19.39 -0.73 -12.83
CA TYR A 33 -18.92 0.49 -12.19
C TYR A 33 -19.98 1.60 -12.18
N ASP A 34 -21.27 1.22 -12.24
CA ASP A 34 -22.43 2.12 -12.15
C ASP A 34 -23.15 2.05 -10.80
N LYS A 35 -22.86 1.03 -9.98
CA LYS A 35 -23.45 0.81 -8.65
C LYS A 35 -22.41 0.23 -7.71
N PHE A 36 -22.25 0.85 -6.57
CA PHE A 36 -21.24 0.48 -5.58
C PHE A 36 -21.85 0.27 -4.20
N ARG A 37 -21.36 -0.72 -3.47
CA ARG A 37 -21.59 -0.82 -2.03
C ARG A 37 -20.68 0.17 -1.27
N TYR A 38 -19.44 0.30 -1.71
CA TYR A 38 -18.42 1.16 -1.11
C TYR A 38 -17.79 2.10 -2.16
N PRO A 39 -18.48 3.22 -2.51
CA PRO A 39 -18.00 4.17 -3.53
C PRO A 39 -16.60 4.73 -3.29
N ILE A 40 -16.08 4.61 -2.06
CA ILE A 40 -14.75 5.08 -1.72
C ILE A 40 -13.66 4.34 -2.49
N PHE A 41 -13.81 3.04 -2.76
CA PHE A 41 -12.82 2.28 -3.51
C PHE A 41 -12.75 2.71 -4.98
N ASP A 42 -13.90 2.99 -5.61
CA ASP A 42 -13.90 3.58 -6.95
C ASP A 42 -13.26 4.97 -6.96
N LYS A 43 -13.57 5.82 -5.97
CA LYS A 43 -12.93 7.12 -5.83
C LYS A 43 -11.40 7.01 -5.70
N LEU A 44 -10.90 6.05 -4.92
CA LEU A 44 -9.47 5.80 -4.77
C LEU A 44 -8.86 5.28 -6.09
N THR A 45 -9.59 4.47 -6.84
CA THR A 45 -9.21 4.05 -8.20
C THR A 45 -9.04 5.25 -9.12
N GLN A 46 -10.05 6.14 -9.17
CA GLN A 46 -10.00 7.34 -10.01
C GLN A 46 -8.85 8.28 -9.60
N ASN A 47 -8.60 8.44 -8.29
CA ASN A 47 -7.49 9.23 -7.80
C ASN A 47 -6.14 8.66 -8.27
N GLN A 48 -5.93 7.35 -8.13
CA GLN A 48 -4.68 6.70 -8.54
C GLN A 48 -4.48 6.78 -10.06
N LEU A 49 -5.53 6.61 -10.87
CA LEU A 49 -5.48 6.82 -12.32
C LEU A 49 -5.13 8.26 -12.67
N GLY A 50 -5.68 9.24 -11.94
CA GLY A 50 -5.35 10.66 -12.12
C GLY A 50 -3.93 11.02 -11.67
N PHE A 51 -3.31 10.19 -10.85
CA PHE A 51 -1.94 10.38 -10.36
C PHE A 51 -0.89 9.59 -11.14
N PHE A 52 -1.25 9.02 -12.27
CA PHE A 52 -0.31 8.25 -13.08
C PHE A 52 0.94 9.07 -13.44
N TRP A 53 2.10 8.46 -13.27
CA TRP A 53 3.41 9.07 -13.53
C TRP A 53 4.44 8.02 -13.93
N ARG A 54 5.57 8.47 -14.46
CA ARG A 54 6.68 7.61 -14.85
C ARG A 54 7.98 8.13 -14.24
N PRO A 55 8.85 7.25 -13.71
CA PRO A 55 10.10 7.68 -13.08
C PRO A 55 11.03 8.43 -14.04
N GLU A 56 10.98 8.14 -15.35
CA GLU A 56 11.79 8.79 -16.36
C GLU A 56 11.47 10.28 -16.54
N GLU A 57 10.34 10.77 -16.03
CA GLU A 57 9.95 12.17 -16.06
C GLU A 57 10.74 13.04 -15.05
N VAL A 58 11.46 12.38 -14.13
CA VAL A 58 12.28 13.08 -13.13
C VAL A 58 13.76 12.94 -13.46
N SER A 59 14.44 14.09 -13.68
CA SER A 59 15.89 14.12 -13.94
C SER A 59 16.70 13.77 -12.68
N LEU A 60 17.67 12.87 -12.83
CA LEU A 60 18.61 12.45 -11.79
C LEU A 60 20.07 12.83 -12.07
N GLN A 61 20.30 13.72 -13.04
CA GLN A 61 21.68 14.12 -13.42
C GLN A 61 22.45 14.72 -12.25
N LYS A 62 21.78 15.60 -11.48
CA LYS A 62 22.37 16.22 -10.30
C LYS A 62 22.63 15.20 -9.20
N ASP A 63 21.73 14.22 -9.03
CA ASP A 63 21.79 13.21 -7.97
C ASP A 63 23.06 12.35 -8.05
N ARG A 64 23.51 12.03 -9.25
CA ARG A 64 24.77 11.31 -9.45
C ARG A 64 25.98 12.10 -8.95
N ALA A 65 26.02 13.39 -9.23
CA ALA A 65 27.08 14.28 -8.75
C ALA A 65 27.00 14.45 -7.22
N ASP A 66 25.81 14.68 -6.69
CA ASP A 66 25.56 14.81 -5.25
C ASP A 66 26.02 13.55 -4.50
N TYR A 67 25.66 12.36 -4.99
CA TYR A 67 26.03 11.09 -4.36
C TYR A 67 27.55 10.92 -4.20
N GLN A 68 28.33 11.39 -5.18
CA GLN A 68 29.81 11.32 -5.09
C GLN A 68 30.35 12.19 -3.93
N THR A 69 29.66 13.28 -3.61
CA THR A 69 30.06 14.20 -2.52
C THR A 69 29.66 13.74 -1.13
N LEU A 70 28.73 12.78 -1.04
CA LEU A 70 28.24 12.27 0.24
C LEU A 70 29.37 11.60 1.04
N ASN A 71 29.36 11.83 2.36
CA ASN A 71 30.25 11.11 3.26
C ASN A 71 29.76 9.66 3.46
N LYS A 72 30.59 8.85 4.17
CA LYS A 72 30.29 7.42 4.39
C LYS A 72 28.94 7.18 5.07
N ALA A 73 28.60 7.95 6.12
CA ALA A 73 27.34 7.83 6.85
C ALA A 73 26.13 8.15 5.95
N GLN A 74 26.21 9.24 5.20
CA GLN A 74 25.15 9.63 4.26
C GLN A 74 24.93 8.58 3.15
N LYS A 75 26.02 8.04 2.57
CA LYS A 75 25.93 6.94 1.58
C LYS A 75 25.29 5.71 2.18
N HIS A 76 25.66 5.34 3.41
CA HIS A 76 25.04 4.22 4.12
C HIS A 76 23.54 4.42 4.32
N ILE A 77 23.11 5.59 4.82
CA ILE A 77 21.70 5.89 5.06
C ILE A 77 20.91 5.81 3.75
N PHE A 78 21.37 6.48 2.70
CA PHE A 78 20.67 6.51 1.41
C PHE A 78 20.56 5.12 0.78
N THR A 79 21.69 4.39 0.70
CA THR A 79 21.74 3.07 0.05
C THR A 79 20.92 2.02 0.83
N SER A 80 21.06 1.98 2.15
CA SER A 80 20.33 1.02 3.00
C SER A 80 18.83 1.26 2.93
N ASN A 81 18.42 2.54 2.90
CA ASN A 81 17.02 2.91 2.79
C ASN A 81 16.42 2.52 1.44
N LEU A 82 17.13 2.73 0.33
CA LEU A 82 16.70 2.26 -1.00
C LEU A 82 16.56 0.73 -1.04
N LYS A 83 17.54 -0.01 -0.52
CA LYS A 83 17.49 -1.48 -0.46
C LYS A 83 16.25 -1.97 0.30
N TYR A 84 15.95 -1.34 1.41
CA TYR A 84 14.79 -1.66 2.23
C TYR A 84 13.48 -1.41 1.46
N GLN A 85 13.32 -0.24 0.85
CA GLN A 85 12.14 0.10 0.03
C GLN A 85 11.96 -0.88 -1.13
N ILE A 86 13.01 -1.20 -1.88
CA ILE A 86 12.98 -2.17 -2.99
C ILE A 86 12.44 -3.53 -2.52
N LEU A 87 12.89 -3.99 -1.37
CA LEU A 87 12.47 -5.29 -0.84
C LEU A 87 11.01 -5.28 -0.41
N LEU A 88 10.56 -4.23 0.26
CA LEU A 88 9.16 -4.08 0.69
C LEU A 88 8.21 -4.01 -0.51
N ASP A 89 8.51 -3.19 -1.53
CA ASP A 89 7.68 -3.07 -2.74
C ASP A 89 7.72 -4.33 -3.60
N SER A 90 8.80 -5.13 -3.49
CA SER A 90 8.83 -6.44 -4.14
C SER A 90 7.84 -7.43 -3.50
N VAL A 91 7.56 -7.29 -2.21
CA VAL A 91 6.51 -8.06 -1.51
C VAL A 91 5.15 -7.45 -1.81
N GLN A 92 5.01 -6.15 -1.63
CA GLN A 92 3.74 -5.43 -1.76
C GLN A 92 3.18 -5.46 -3.19
N GLY A 93 4.03 -5.37 -4.20
CA GLY A 93 3.62 -5.48 -5.61
C GLY A 93 3.01 -6.84 -6.00
N ARG A 94 3.16 -7.87 -5.16
CA ARG A 94 2.56 -9.20 -5.36
C ARG A 94 1.44 -9.50 -4.38
N GLY A 95 1.60 -9.04 -3.13
CA GLY A 95 0.77 -9.41 -1.99
C GLY A 95 -0.73 -9.24 -2.23
N PRO A 96 -1.24 -8.03 -2.52
CA PRO A 96 -2.68 -7.80 -2.72
C PRO A 96 -3.29 -8.65 -3.83
N GLY A 97 -2.59 -8.84 -4.94
CA GLY A 97 -3.05 -9.66 -6.07
C GLY A 97 -3.09 -11.14 -5.78
N MET A 98 -2.10 -11.66 -5.09
CA MET A 98 -2.04 -13.08 -4.74
C MET A 98 -2.95 -13.42 -3.56
N ALA A 99 -3.02 -12.54 -2.56
CA ALA A 99 -3.68 -12.85 -1.30
C ALA A 99 -5.12 -12.32 -1.23
N PHE A 100 -5.40 -11.11 -1.70
CA PHE A 100 -6.70 -10.47 -1.48
C PHE A 100 -7.65 -10.57 -2.67
N MET A 101 -7.12 -10.34 -3.87
CA MET A 101 -7.94 -10.28 -5.09
C MET A 101 -8.74 -11.55 -5.36
N PRO A 102 -8.22 -12.78 -5.16
CA PRO A 102 -8.96 -14.01 -5.39
C PRO A 102 -10.23 -14.16 -4.53
N TYR A 103 -10.29 -13.46 -3.41
CA TYR A 103 -11.41 -13.53 -2.45
C TYR A 103 -12.31 -12.29 -2.48
N CYS A 104 -12.02 -11.32 -3.37
CA CYS A 104 -12.78 -10.10 -3.52
C CYS A 104 -14.16 -10.38 -4.14
N SER A 105 -15.23 -9.78 -3.58
CA SER A 105 -16.62 -10.04 -3.98
C SER A 105 -17.32 -8.81 -4.54
N ILE A 106 -16.63 -7.66 -4.65
CA ILE A 106 -17.20 -6.41 -5.14
C ILE A 106 -16.27 -5.76 -6.18
N PRO A 107 -16.80 -5.31 -7.33
CA PRO A 107 -15.99 -4.85 -8.46
C PRO A 107 -15.21 -3.57 -8.18
N GLU A 108 -15.71 -2.65 -7.36
CA GLU A 108 -15.03 -1.42 -7.01
C GLU A 108 -13.75 -1.67 -6.20
N LEU A 109 -13.72 -2.70 -5.34
CA LEU A 109 -12.52 -3.08 -4.60
C LEU A 109 -11.55 -3.86 -5.50
N GLU A 110 -12.05 -4.76 -6.35
CA GLU A 110 -11.23 -5.46 -7.35
C GLU A 110 -10.49 -4.47 -8.25
N GLY A 111 -11.21 -3.48 -8.81
CA GLY A 111 -10.62 -2.42 -9.64
C GLY A 111 -9.58 -1.60 -8.88
N CYS A 112 -9.85 -1.30 -7.61
CA CYS A 112 -8.93 -0.57 -6.74
C CYS A 112 -7.64 -1.37 -6.47
N MET A 113 -7.72 -2.68 -6.26
CA MET A 113 -6.54 -3.54 -6.08
C MET A 113 -5.73 -3.69 -7.37
N ASN A 114 -6.37 -3.70 -8.53
CA ASN A 114 -5.67 -3.76 -9.82
C ASN A 114 -4.80 -2.52 -10.06
N ILE A 115 -5.33 -1.33 -9.80
CA ILE A 115 -4.54 -0.10 -9.96
C ILE A 115 -3.47 0.02 -8.86
N TRP A 116 -3.76 -0.42 -7.65
CA TRP A 116 -2.77 -0.50 -6.56
C TRP A 116 -1.52 -1.27 -7.01
N GLN A 117 -1.68 -2.52 -7.49
CA GLN A 117 -0.56 -3.31 -8.00
C GLN A 117 0.18 -2.64 -9.16
N THR A 118 -0.53 -1.90 -10.01
CA THR A 118 0.07 -1.15 -11.11
C THR A 118 0.98 -0.04 -10.57
N MET A 119 0.56 0.68 -9.51
CA MET A 119 1.39 1.69 -8.87
C MET A 119 2.61 1.08 -8.18
N GLU A 120 2.48 -0.05 -7.51
CA GLU A 120 3.62 -0.78 -6.91
C GLU A 120 4.68 -1.18 -7.94
N MET A 121 4.24 -1.57 -9.14
CA MET A 121 5.17 -1.82 -10.26
C MET A 121 5.91 -0.53 -10.66
N ILE A 122 5.23 0.61 -10.68
CA ILE A 122 5.87 1.92 -10.96
C ILE A 122 6.89 2.26 -9.86
N HIS A 123 6.57 2.00 -8.58
CA HIS A 123 7.48 2.19 -7.46
C HIS A 123 8.76 1.35 -7.62
N SER A 124 8.62 0.06 -7.88
CA SER A 124 9.76 -0.84 -8.13
C SER A 124 10.62 -0.38 -9.30
N ARG A 125 10.01 0.09 -10.40
CA ARG A 125 10.73 0.68 -11.54
C ARG A 125 11.44 1.97 -11.16
N SER A 126 10.87 2.75 -10.26
CA SER A 126 11.40 4.02 -9.79
C SER A 126 12.70 3.85 -9.01
N TYR A 127 12.76 2.87 -8.12
CA TYR A 127 14.02 2.53 -7.44
C TYR A 127 15.09 2.06 -8.43
N THR A 128 14.70 1.26 -9.41
CA THR A 128 15.61 0.86 -10.48
C THR A 128 16.14 2.06 -11.26
N HIS A 129 15.26 3.04 -11.55
CA HIS A 129 15.63 4.28 -12.23
C HIS A 129 16.63 5.10 -11.40
N ILE A 130 16.38 5.27 -10.08
CA ILE A 130 17.30 5.93 -9.17
C ILE A 130 18.67 5.22 -9.18
N ILE A 131 18.70 3.93 -8.98
CA ILE A 131 19.95 3.16 -8.87
C ILE A 131 20.77 3.24 -10.17
N LYS A 132 20.14 3.05 -11.32
CA LYS A 132 20.81 3.13 -12.62
C LYS A 132 21.41 4.50 -12.93
N ASN A 133 20.85 5.57 -12.39
CA ASN A 133 21.31 6.92 -12.63
C ASN A 133 22.31 7.43 -11.59
N VAL A 134 22.20 6.96 -10.33
CA VAL A 134 23.02 7.45 -9.21
C VAL A 134 24.29 6.63 -9.03
N TYR A 135 24.22 5.30 -9.16
CA TYR A 135 25.35 4.40 -8.95
C TYR A 135 26.10 4.10 -10.25
N SER A 136 27.40 3.84 -10.13
CA SER A 136 28.25 3.45 -11.28
C SER A 136 27.94 2.03 -11.76
N ASP A 137 27.64 1.14 -10.80
CA ASP A 137 27.24 -0.24 -11.04
C ASP A 137 25.97 -0.54 -10.21
N PRO A 138 24.81 -0.71 -10.87
CA PRO A 138 23.56 -1.08 -10.18
C PRO A 138 23.63 -2.39 -9.41
N SER A 139 24.48 -3.35 -9.81
CA SER A 139 24.64 -4.64 -9.14
C SER A 139 25.19 -4.50 -7.72
N GLU A 140 25.98 -3.45 -7.45
CA GLU A 140 26.47 -3.15 -6.11
C GLU A 140 25.34 -2.95 -5.07
N VAL A 141 24.16 -2.58 -5.55
CA VAL A 141 22.97 -2.40 -4.70
C VAL A 141 22.08 -3.64 -4.77
N PHE A 142 21.66 -4.05 -5.97
CA PHE A 142 20.67 -5.11 -6.15
C PHE A 142 21.15 -6.47 -5.64
N ASP A 143 22.37 -6.87 -5.98
CA ASP A 143 22.89 -8.20 -5.64
C ASP A 143 23.14 -8.36 -4.14
N LYS A 144 23.24 -7.24 -3.42
CA LYS A 144 23.52 -7.21 -1.97
C LYS A 144 22.26 -6.93 -1.11
N ILE A 145 21.07 -6.89 -1.67
CA ILE A 145 19.83 -6.68 -0.89
C ILE A 145 19.60 -7.87 0.03
N LEU A 146 19.71 -9.08 -0.51
CA LEU A 146 19.45 -10.32 0.22
C LEU A 146 20.62 -10.78 1.10
N GLU A 147 21.76 -10.09 1.05
CA GLU A 147 22.91 -10.35 1.92
C GLU A 147 22.83 -9.57 3.25
N ASP A 148 21.93 -8.61 3.37
CA ASP A 148 21.78 -7.76 4.55
C ASP A 148 20.73 -8.33 5.50
N ASP A 149 21.16 -9.03 6.56
CA ASP A 149 20.28 -9.64 7.56
C ASP A 149 19.32 -8.64 8.21
N LYS A 150 19.72 -7.35 8.31
CA LYS A 150 18.86 -6.31 8.89
C LYS A 150 17.71 -5.95 7.98
N ILE A 151 17.94 -5.98 6.67
CA ILE A 151 16.91 -5.76 5.65
C ILE A 151 16.00 -6.99 5.57
N LEU A 152 16.58 -8.21 5.51
CA LEU A 152 15.82 -9.44 5.42
C LEU A 152 14.89 -9.66 6.62
N ALA A 153 15.36 -9.43 7.83
CA ALA A 153 14.56 -9.61 9.05
C ALA A 153 13.28 -8.76 9.02
N ARG A 154 13.33 -7.59 8.39
CA ARG A 154 12.18 -6.68 8.29
C ARG A 154 11.18 -7.12 7.23
N ALA A 155 11.67 -7.61 6.10
CA ALA A 155 10.80 -8.15 5.07
C ALA A 155 10.07 -9.42 5.54
N GLN A 156 10.71 -10.24 6.38
CA GLN A 156 10.12 -11.46 6.92
C GLN A 156 8.85 -11.22 7.72
N SER A 157 8.80 -10.18 8.55
CA SER A 157 7.60 -9.86 9.35
C SER A 157 6.41 -9.48 8.46
N VAL A 158 6.66 -8.77 7.35
CA VAL A 158 5.63 -8.39 6.37
C VAL A 158 5.21 -9.61 5.54
N THR A 159 6.17 -10.34 5.00
CA THR A 159 5.93 -11.53 4.17
C THR A 159 5.15 -12.60 4.94
N LYS A 160 5.50 -12.81 6.21
CA LYS A 160 4.85 -13.82 7.05
C LYS A 160 3.33 -13.66 7.13
N ALA A 161 2.82 -12.46 7.26
CA ALA A 161 1.36 -12.25 7.35
C ALA A 161 0.64 -12.62 6.05
N TYR A 162 1.26 -12.37 4.90
CA TYR A 162 0.75 -12.84 3.61
C TYR A 162 0.84 -14.35 3.49
N ASP A 163 1.98 -14.94 3.83
CA ASP A 163 2.21 -16.37 3.71
C ASP A 163 1.30 -17.16 4.66
N ASP A 164 1.10 -16.71 5.89
CA ASP A 164 0.17 -17.31 6.84
C ASP A 164 -1.26 -17.35 6.25
N PHE A 165 -1.71 -16.24 5.65
CA PHE A 165 -3.02 -16.21 5.00
C PHE A 165 -3.08 -17.14 3.79
N LEU A 166 -2.07 -17.09 2.90
CA LEU A 166 -2.01 -17.92 1.70
C LEU A 166 -1.99 -19.42 2.03
N ASN A 167 -1.25 -19.83 3.07
CA ASN A 167 -1.20 -21.21 3.51
C ASN A 167 -2.58 -21.68 4.00
N VAL A 168 -3.23 -20.90 4.87
CA VAL A 168 -4.59 -21.23 5.34
C VAL A 168 -5.59 -21.23 4.18
N ALA A 169 -5.47 -20.31 3.25
CA ALA A 169 -6.32 -20.24 2.08
C ALA A 169 -6.12 -21.41 1.12
N GLN A 170 -4.90 -21.89 0.96
CA GLN A 170 -4.59 -23.09 0.18
C GLN A 170 -5.14 -24.36 0.83
N GLU A 171 -4.95 -24.55 2.12
CA GLU A 171 -5.51 -25.68 2.88
C GLU A 171 -7.03 -25.70 2.75
N TYR A 172 -7.67 -24.55 2.87
CA TYR A 172 -9.10 -24.39 2.74
C TYR A 172 -9.59 -24.64 1.30
N GLY A 173 -8.90 -24.13 0.28
CA GLY A 173 -9.28 -24.24 -1.13
C GLY A 173 -9.07 -25.62 -1.74
N THR A 174 -8.12 -26.41 -1.25
CA THR A 174 -7.84 -27.75 -1.79
C THR A 174 -8.86 -28.81 -1.39
N GLY A 175 -9.70 -28.52 -0.41
CA GLY A 175 -10.56 -29.55 0.14
C GLY A 175 -12.05 -29.35 0.00
N ASN A 176 -12.61 -28.19 0.30
CA ASN A 176 -14.03 -28.24 0.65
C ASN A 176 -14.81 -26.91 0.61
N MET A 177 -14.22 -25.83 0.24
CA MET A 177 -14.83 -24.48 0.35
C MET A 177 -16.22 -24.36 -0.29
N TRP A 178 -16.53 -25.26 -1.23
CA TRP A 178 -17.67 -25.13 -2.15
C TRP A 178 -18.56 -26.37 -2.23
N ARG A 179 -18.41 -27.35 -1.32
CA ARG A 179 -19.28 -28.52 -1.29
C ARG A 179 -20.60 -28.22 -0.57
N ASP A 180 -21.73 -28.53 -1.23
CA ASP A 180 -23.06 -28.44 -0.63
C ASP A 180 -23.12 -29.21 0.71
N GLY A 181 -23.67 -28.55 1.75
CA GLY A 181 -23.83 -29.11 3.08
C GLY A 181 -22.60 -28.98 4.00
N TRP A 182 -21.42 -28.66 3.49
CA TRP A 182 -20.22 -28.50 4.33
C TRP A 182 -20.29 -27.21 5.18
N LYS A 183 -20.83 -26.12 4.66
CA LYS A 183 -20.97 -24.83 5.36
C LYS A 183 -21.72 -24.90 6.71
N GLU A 184 -22.49 -25.94 6.93
CA GLU A 184 -23.27 -26.13 8.18
C GLU A 184 -22.54 -26.94 9.23
N SER A 185 -21.38 -27.53 8.90
CA SER A 185 -20.60 -28.30 9.87
C SER A 185 -19.81 -27.39 10.84
N PRO A 186 -19.63 -27.80 12.11
CA PRO A 186 -18.79 -27.04 13.05
C PRO A 186 -17.35 -26.87 12.57
N THR A 187 -16.80 -27.84 11.87
CA THR A 187 -15.44 -27.81 11.30
C THR A 187 -15.34 -26.76 10.22
N ALA A 188 -16.30 -26.70 9.30
CA ALA A 188 -16.35 -25.71 8.25
C ALA A 188 -16.42 -24.28 8.80
N ARG A 189 -17.24 -24.06 9.82
CA ARG A 189 -17.34 -22.74 10.47
C ARG A 189 -16.02 -22.34 11.11
N TRP A 190 -15.31 -23.26 11.74
CA TRP A 190 -13.99 -22.98 12.32
C TRP A 190 -12.97 -22.63 11.23
N GLU A 191 -12.93 -23.37 10.13
CA GLU A 191 -12.02 -23.14 9.02
C GLU A 191 -12.26 -21.79 8.33
N ILE A 192 -13.54 -21.45 8.08
CA ILE A 192 -13.92 -20.12 7.54
C ILE A 192 -13.49 -19.00 8.50
N ASN A 193 -13.75 -19.15 9.79
CA ASN A 193 -13.35 -18.14 10.78
C ASN A 193 -11.83 -17.99 10.82
N ASN A 194 -11.07 -19.08 10.75
CA ASN A 194 -9.62 -19.05 10.70
C ASN A 194 -9.11 -18.36 9.43
N LEU A 195 -9.72 -18.63 8.28
CA LEU A 195 -9.39 -17.96 7.02
C LEU A 195 -9.65 -16.43 7.10
N LYS A 196 -10.82 -16.03 7.57
CA LYS A 196 -11.22 -14.63 7.77
C LYS A 196 -10.27 -13.93 8.75
N ARG A 197 -9.88 -14.58 9.83
CA ARG A 197 -8.94 -14.07 10.84
C ARG A 197 -7.56 -13.80 10.25
N ASN A 198 -7.06 -14.72 9.45
CA ASN A 198 -5.76 -14.55 8.79
C ASN A 198 -5.81 -13.43 7.72
N LEU A 199 -6.94 -13.29 6.99
CA LEU A 199 -7.13 -12.14 6.11
C LEU A 199 -7.12 -10.81 6.88
N TYR A 200 -7.82 -10.75 8.02
CA TYR A 200 -7.83 -9.55 8.88
C TYR A 200 -6.42 -9.16 9.32
N ARG A 201 -5.63 -10.14 9.78
CA ARG A 201 -4.22 -9.94 10.18
C ARG A 201 -3.35 -9.49 9.00
N ALA A 202 -3.52 -10.08 7.83
CA ALA A 202 -2.79 -9.70 6.63
C ALA A 202 -3.10 -8.24 6.23
N VAL A 203 -4.37 -7.84 6.20
CA VAL A 203 -4.76 -6.45 5.88
C VAL A 203 -4.26 -5.47 6.96
N ALA A 204 -4.30 -5.84 8.24
CA ALA A 204 -3.75 -5.01 9.32
C ALA A 204 -2.22 -4.83 9.18
N ASN A 205 -1.51 -5.90 8.78
CA ASN A 205 -0.07 -5.81 8.52
C ASN A 205 0.26 -4.93 7.31
N VAL A 206 -0.53 -5.02 6.23
CA VAL A 206 -0.40 -4.12 5.06
C VAL A 206 -0.65 -2.67 5.47
N TYR A 207 -1.67 -2.40 6.26
CA TYR A 207 -1.93 -1.07 6.79
C TYR A 207 -0.75 -0.49 7.59
N ILE A 208 -0.08 -1.33 8.39
CA ILE A 208 1.13 -0.98 9.13
C ILE A 208 2.31 -0.72 8.19
N LEU A 209 2.48 -1.57 7.19
CA LEU A 209 3.53 -1.41 6.17
C LEU A 209 3.41 -0.06 5.47
N GLU A 210 2.26 0.19 4.85
CA GLU A 210 1.97 1.40 4.09
C GLU A 210 1.94 2.66 4.97
N GLY A 211 1.44 2.52 6.20
CA GLY A 211 1.20 3.64 7.10
C GLY A 211 2.37 4.01 8.01
N ILE A 212 3.32 3.10 8.27
CA ILE A 212 4.43 3.31 9.21
C ILE A 212 5.76 3.06 8.52
N ARG A 213 6.03 1.85 8.04
CA ARG A 213 7.35 1.43 7.56
C ARG A 213 7.84 2.27 6.39
N PHE A 214 6.99 2.52 5.41
CA PHE A 214 7.33 3.41 4.31
C PHE A 214 7.51 4.87 4.75
N TYR A 215 6.66 5.36 5.63
CA TYR A 215 6.77 6.75 6.09
C TYR A 215 8.06 7.05 6.85
N VAL A 216 8.57 6.09 7.62
CA VAL A 216 9.89 6.17 8.25
C VAL A 216 10.99 6.25 7.19
N SER A 217 10.88 5.40 6.19
CA SER A 217 11.81 5.33 5.06
C SER A 217 11.80 6.62 4.23
N PHE A 218 10.60 7.16 3.95
CA PHE A 218 10.45 8.41 3.21
C PHE A 218 11.09 9.60 3.92
N ALA A 219 10.96 9.69 5.25
CA ALA A 219 11.58 10.75 6.03
C ALA A 219 13.10 10.83 5.83
N CYS A 220 13.78 9.68 5.69
CA CYS A 220 15.22 9.65 5.40
C CYS A 220 15.54 10.23 4.02
N SER A 221 14.75 9.90 3.00
CA SER A 221 14.94 10.43 1.65
C SER A 221 14.64 11.92 1.57
N PHE A 222 13.58 12.38 2.24
CA PHE A 222 13.23 13.80 2.30
C PHE A 222 14.27 14.64 3.05
N ALA A 223 14.96 14.08 4.06
CA ALA A 223 16.04 14.77 4.74
C ALA A 223 17.19 15.16 3.80
N PHE A 224 17.50 14.34 2.79
CA PHE A 224 18.44 14.72 1.74
C PHE A 224 17.89 15.88 0.89
N GLY A 225 16.61 15.81 0.50
CA GLY A 225 15.96 16.90 -0.25
C GLY A 225 15.96 18.24 0.49
N GLU A 226 15.76 18.24 1.82
CA GLU A 226 15.88 19.45 2.66
C GLU A 226 17.28 20.06 2.60
N LEU A 227 18.31 19.26 2.43
CA LEU A 227 19.69 19.70 2.27
C LEU A 227 20.06 20.05 0.82
N LYS A 228 19.11 20.03 -0.10
CA LYS A 228 19.34 20.23 -1.54
C LYS A 228 20.29 19.21 -2.16
N LEU A 229 20.32 18.01 -1.57
CA LEU A 229 21.05 16.85 -2.04
C LEU A 229 20.08 15.79 -2.54
N LEU A 230 20.42 15.08 -3.63
CA LEU A 230 19.61 14.01 -4.20
C LEU A 230 18.14 14.42 -4.41
N GLU A 231 17.93 15.65 -4.89
CA GLU A 231 16.59 16.27 -5.02
C GLU A 231 15.69 15.51 -5.99
N GLY A 232 16.26 14.93 -7.06
CA GLY A 232 15.52 14.10 -8.00
C GLY A 232 15.03 12.80 -7.33
N SER A 233 15.88 12.12 -6.57
CA SER A 233 15.50 10.95 -5.77
C SER A 233 14.45 11.29 -4.73
N ALA A 234 14.60 12.40 -4.00
CA ALA A 234 13.62 12.86 -3.02
C ALA A 234 12.26 13.16 -3.68
N LYS A 235 12.26 13.74 -4.89
CA LYS A 235 11.03 13.99 -5.67
C LYS A 235 10.34 12.68 -6.08
N ILE A 236 11.08 11.70 -6.58
CA ILE A 236 10.54 10.37 -6.92
C ILE A 236 9.93 9.72 -5.68
N ILE A 237 10.63 9.72 -4.55
CA ILE A 237 10.12 9.18 -3.28
C ILE A 237 8.87 9.96 -2.81
N GLY A 238 8.79 11.27 -3.08
CA GLY A 238 7.58 12.07 -2.82
C GLY A 238 6.36 11.62 -3.64
N LEU A 239 6.57 11.25 -4.91
CA LEU A 239 5.51 10.70 -5.77
C LEU A 239 5.06 9.32 -5.26
N ILE A 240 6.01 8.46 -4.88
CA ILE A 240 5.72 7.17 -4.24
C ILE A 240 4.92 7.39 -2.95
N ALA A 241 5.36 8.27 -2.06
CA ALA A 241 4.67 8.54 -0.80
C ALA A 241 3.23 9.05 -0.96
N ARG A 242 2.94 9.77 -2.04
CA ARG A 242 1.59 10.18 -2.42
C ARG A 242 0.73 8.96 -2.76
N ASP A 243 1.26 8.02 -3.55
CA ASP A 243 0.55 6.81 -3.94
C ASP A 243 0.34 5.89 -2.73
N GLU A 244 1.35 5.73 -1.86
CA GLU A 244 1.24 4.97 -0.60
C GLU A 244 0.17 5.52 0.35
N SER A 245 -0.10 6.82 0.28
CA SER A 245 -1.20 7.40 1.04
C SER A 245 -2.57 6.90 0.57
N GLN A 246 -2.72 6.58 -0.73
CA GLN A 246 -3.93 5.96 -1.29
C GLN A 246 -4.03 4.49 -0.88
N HIS A 247 -2.93 3.73 -0.99
CA HIS A 247 -2.84 2.32 -0.62
C HIS A 247 -3.18 2.10 0.86
N MET A 248 -2.57 2.89 1.74
CA MET A 248 -2.91 2.92 3.16
C MET A 248 -4.40 3.24 3.39
N THR A 249 -4.98 4.15 2.60
CA THR A 249 -6.40 4.51 2.72
C THR A 249 -7.30 3.36 2.31
N VAL A 250 -6.92 2.54 1.31
CA VAL A 250 -7.65 1.32 0.94
C VAL A 250 -7.72 0.36 2.13
N SER A 251 -6.58 -0.03 2.68
CA SER A 251 -6.51 -0.95 3.82
C SER A 251 -7.20 -0.39 5.07
N GLN A 252 -7.10 0.93 5.32
CA GLN A 252 -7.83 1.61 6.39
C GLN A 252 -9.35 1.48 6.23
N HIS A 253 -9.88 1.68 5.02
CA HIS A 253 -11.31 1.55 4.76
C HIS A 253 -11.79 0.11 4.90
N ILE A 254 -11.00 -0.87 4.45
CA ILE A 254 -11.31 -2.28 4.65
C ILE A 254 -11.44 -2.58 6.15
N LEU A 255 -10.44 -2.25 6.96
CA LEU A 255 -10.44 -2.47 8.41
C LEU A 255 -11.62 -1.77 9.12
N ASN A 256 -11.91 -0.52 8.72
CA ASN A 256 -12.99 0.25 9.32
C ASN A 256 -14.39 -0.25 8.92
N ASN A 257 -14.56 -0.77 7.70
CA ASN A 257 -15.83 -1.34 7.25
C ASN A 257 -16.12 -2.67 7.93
N TRP A 258 -15.12 -3.50 8.19
CA TRP A 258 -15.27 -4.74 8.96
C TRP A 258 -15.73 -4.50 10.40
N LYS A 259 -15.36 -3.39 10.99
CA LYS A 259 -15.84 -2.97 12.33
C LYS A 259 -17.30 -2.49 12.35
N LYS A 260 -17.91 -2.30 11.17
CA LYS A 260 -19.30 -1.79 11.00
C LYS A 260 -20.22 -2.91 10.54
N ASP A 261 -20.67 -2.81 9.29
CA ASP A 261 -21.79 -3.59 8.76
C ASP A 261 -21.45 -4.38 7.50
N ASP A 262 -20.15 -4.62 7.22
CA ASP A 262 -19.75 -5.39 6.05
C ASP A 262 -20.07 -6.89 6.23
N ASP A 263 -19.48 -7.50 7.23
CA ASP A 263 -19.59 -8.91 7.54
C ASP A 263 -19.65 -9.08 9.07
N PRO A 264 -20.72 -9.68 9.63
CA PRO A 264 -20.86 -9.87 11.07
C PRO A 264 -19.72 -10.70 11.71
N GLU A 265 -19.22 -11.73 11.03
CA GLU A 265 -18.10 -12.55 11.54
C GLU A 265 -16.79 -11.76 11.52
N MET A 266 -16.55 -10.94 10.48
CA MET A 266 -15.38 -10.04 10.44
C MET A 266 -15.45 -8.98 11.54
N LYS A 267 -16.65 -8.53 11.91
CA LYS A 267 -16.83 -7.61 13.03
C LYS A 267 -16.44 -8.25 14.36
N GLU A 268 -16.84 -9.48 14.61
CA GLU A 268 -16.43 -10.24 15.80
C GLU A 268 -14.91 -10.45 15.81
N ILE A 269 -14.33 -10.89 14.69
CA ILE A 269 -12.89 -11.06 14.52
C ILE A 269 -12.15 -9.74 14.80
N ALA A 270 -12.63 -8.62 14.28
CA ALA A 270 -12.00 -7.31 14.51
C ALA A 270 -11.97 -6.91 15.99
N MET A 271 -12.97 -7.32 16.76
CA MET A 271 -13.01 -7.11 18.23
C MET A 271 -12.04 -8.05 18.95
N GLU A 272 -12.02 -9.32 18.59
CA GLU A 272 -11.14 -10.32 19.19
C GLU A 272 -9.64 -10.07 18.87
N GLU A 273 -9.35 -9.56 17.69
CA GLU A 273 -7.99 -9.26 17.22
C GLU A 273 -7.44 -7.90 17.68
N GLU A 274 -8.21 -7.09 18.41
CA GLU A 274 -7.80 -5.74 18.78
C GLU A 274 -6.45 -5.72 19.52
N GLU A 275 -6.25 -6.58 20.52
CA GLU A 275 -4.97 -6.64 21.25
C GLU A 275 -3.84 -7.18 20.36
N ASN A 276 -4.14 -8.11 19.45
CA ASN A 276 -3.16 -8.58 18.48
C ASN A 276 -2.73 -7.45 17.52
N VAL A 277 -3.66 -6.60 17.08
CA VAL A 277 -3.32 -5.41 16.28
C VAL A 277 -2.41 -4.46 17.06
N TYR A 278 -2.69 -4.19 18.35
CA TYR A 278 -1.77 -3.43 19.19
C TYR A 278 -0.37 -4.05 19.25
N ASN A 279 -0.27 -5.38 19.38
CA ASN A 279 1.00 -6.09 19.38
C ASN A 279 1.74 -5.95 18.04
N MET A 280 1.02 -6.02 16.90
CA MET A 280 1.59 -5.78 15.58
C MET A 280 2.15 -4.35 15.46
N PHE A 281 1.46 -3.35 16.01
CA PHE A 281 1.97 -1.97 16.05
C PHE A 281 3.20 -1.82 16.94
N ARG A 282 3.22 -2.44 18.12
CA ARG A 282 4.40 -2.47 19.02
C ARG A 282 5.59 -3.08 18.30
N GLN A 283 5.40 -4.26 17.71
CA GLN A 283 6.46 -4.94 16.96
C GLN A 283 6.99 -4.07 15.81
N ALA A 284 6.10 -3.45 15.03
CA ALA A 284 6.51 -2.57 13.94
C ALA A 284 7.34 -1.37 14.44
N VAL A 285 6.91 -0.73 15.54
CA VAL A 285 7.64 0.39 16.15
C VAL A 285 9.01 -0.06 16.66
N ASP A 286 9.08 -1.20 17.34
CA ASP A 286 10.36 -1.75 17.84
C ASP A 286 11.33 -2.07 16.68
N GLU A 287 10.83 -2.69 15.62
CA GLU A 287 11.63 -3.00 14.43
C GLU A 287 12.09 -1.73 13.72
N GLU A 288 11.24 -0.70 13.61
CA GLU A 288 11.63 0.58 13.01
C GLU A 288 12.61 1.37 13.89
N ASN A 289 12.51 1.25 15.20
CA ASN A 289 13.49 1.84 16.12
C ASN A 289 14.89 1.20 15.96
N LEU A 290 14.96 -0.13 15.85
CA LEU A 290 16.21 -0.84 15.55
C LEU A 290 16.76 -0.47 14.16
N TRP A 291 15.89 -0.24 13.20
CA TRP A 291 16.27 0.24 11.87
C TRP A 291 16.87 1.65 11.93
N ALA A 292 16.28 2.56 12.68
CA ALA A 292 16.82 3.88 12.89
C ALA A 292 18.24 3.82 13.47
N GLU A 293 18.48 2.98 14.47
CA GLU A 293 19.83 2.78 15.05
C GLU A 293 20.82 2.24 14.01
N TYR A 294 20.39 1.29 13.17
CA TYR A 294 21.23 0.75 12.11
C TYR A 294 21.57 1.80 11.05
N LEU A 295 20.59 2.61 10.62
CA LEU A 295 20.79 3.65 9.62
C LEU A 295 21.80 4.72 10.09
N PHE A 296 21.72 5.12 11.36
CA PHE A 296 22.52 6.22 11.89
C PHE A 296 23.78 5.78 12.65
N LYS A 297 24.17 4.49 12.56
CA LYS A 297 25.35 3.93 13.27
C LYS A 297 26.68 4.61 12.96
N ASP A 298 26.84 5.14 11.76
CA ASP A 298 28.07 5.81 11.28
C ASP A 298 27.96 7.35 11.35
N GLY A 299 26.82 7.91 11.79
CA GLY A 299 26.56 9.34 11.92
C GLY A 299 25.19 9.76 11.41
N SER A 300 24.84 11.01 11.67
CA SER A 300 23.54 11.61 11.40
C SER A 300 23.52 12.45 10.12
N ILE A 301 22.34 12.78 9.64
CA ILE A 301 22.07 13.83 8.66
C ILE A 301 21.65 15.10 9.41
N ILE A 302 21.99 16.28 8.92
CA ILE A 302 21.52 17.54 9.52
C ILE A 302 19.96 17.50 9.51
N GLY A 303 19.36 17.71 10.68
CA GLY A 303 17.91 17.70 10.86
C GLY A 303 17.30 16.31 11.08
N LEU A 304 18.09 15.21 11.03
CA LEU A 304 17.59 13.86 11.24
C LEU A 304 18.67 12.96 11.90
N ASN A 305 18.28 12.32 13.00
CA ASN A 305 19.07 11.30 13.69
C ASN A 305 18.16 10.16 14.17
N ASP A 306 18.76 9.12 14.77
CA ASP A 306 18.04 7.96 15.28
C ASP A 306 16.91 8.35 16.26
N LYS A 307 17.16 9.24 17.20
CA LYS A 307 16.19 9.63 18.24
C LYS A 307 15.01 10.44 17.69
N LEU A 308 15.27 11.32 16.73
CA LEU A 308 14.19 12.05 16.06
C LEU A 308 13.36 11.12 15.19
N LEU A 309 14.00 10.17 14.50
CA LEU A 309 13.30 9.19 13.67
C LEU A 309 12.46 8.25 14.54
N GLN A 310 12.98 7.75 15.67
CA GLN A 310 12.23 6.93 16.62
C GLN A 310 10.95 7.65 17.14
N LYS A 311 11.06 8.92 17.49
CA LYS A 311 9.87 9.73 17.86
C LYS A 311 8.89 9.87 16.70
N TYR A 312 9.39 10.01 15.49
CA TYR A 312 8.53 10.09 14.29
C TYR A 312 7.81 8.77 14.01
N VAL A 313 8.46 7.63 14.25
CA VAL A 313 7.83 6.30 14.19
C VAL A 313 6.64 6.23 15.16
N GLU A 314 6.85 6.56 16.44
CA GLU A 314 5.79 6.55 17.46
C GLU A 314 4.64 7.50 17.13
N TRP A 315 4.97 8.72 16.68
CA TRP A 315 3.98 9.72 16.27
C TRP A 315 3.13 9.21 15.11
N THR A 316 3.77 8.61 14.10
CA THR A 316 3.09 8.04 12.94
C THR A 316 2.21 6.87 13.38
N ALA A 317 2.71 5.95 14.20
CA ALA A 317 1.97 4.81 14.71
C ALA A 317 0.72 5.24 15.50
N ASN A 318 0.83 6.24 16.37
CA ASN A 318 -0.31 6.79 17.10
C ASN A 318 -1.37 7.40 16.18
N LYS A 319 -0.98 8.07 15.11
CA LYS A 319 -1.92 8.57 14.09
C LYS A 319 -2.65 7.44 13.39
N ARG A 320 -1.93 6.37 13.02
CA ARG A 320 -2.51 5.21 12.34
C ARG A 320 -3.46 4.43 13.23
N LEU A 321 -3.10 4.20 14.49
CA LEU A 321 -4.02 3.62 15.47
C LEU A 321 -5.33 4.39 15.55
N LYS A 322 -5.27 5.71 15.68
CA LYS A 322 -6.50 6.54 15.72
C LYS A 322 -7.34 6.44 14.45
N SER A 323 -6.70 6.36 13.30
CA SER A 323 -7.41 6.30 12.00
C SER A 323 -8.22 5.00 11.81
N ILE A 324 -7.86 3.94 12.54
CA ILE A 324 -8.62 2.67 12.58
C ILE A 324 -9.45 2.52 13.87
N GLY A 325 -9.68 3.62 14.61
CA GLY A 325 -10.55 3.65 15.78
C GLY A 325 -9.93 3.09 17.06
N LEU A 326 -8.60 2.93 17.10
CA LEU A 326 -7.86 2.47 18.28
C LEU A 326 -7.26 3.64 19.07
N LYS A 327 -6.87 3.39 20.31
CA LYS A 327 -6.22 4.39 21.17
C LYS A 327 -4.74 4.54 20.83
N ALA A 328 -4.21 5.75 20.95
CA ALA A 328 -2.76 5.98 20.93
C ALA A 328 -2.11 5.32 22.16
N ILE A 329 -1.00 4.62 21.98
CA ILE A 329 -0.32 3.85 23.04
C ILE A 329 1.17 4.20 23.19
N PHE A 330 1.74 4.99 22.28
CA PHE A 330 3.15 5.40 22.34
C PHE A 330 3.30 6.78 22.97
N ASP A 331 4.49 7.08 23.50
CA ASP A 331 4.73 8.28 24.30
C ASP A 331 4.71 9.58 23.47
N THR A 332 5.04 9.54 22.18
CA THR A 332 5.07 10.73 21.32
C THR A 332 3.63 11.18 20.97
N PRO A 333 3.18 12.37 21.43
CA PRO A 333 1.80 12.82 21.24
C PRO A 333 1.54 13.20 19.78
N ILE A 334 0.33 12.90 19.29
CA ILE A 334 -0.10 13.20 17.91
C ILE A 334 -0.07 14.70 17.58
N SER A 335 -0.26 15.56 18.60
CA SER A 335 -0.26 17.01 18.44
C SER A 335 1.10 17.60 18.03
N ASN A 336 2.18 16.87 18.22
CA ASN A 336 3.55 17.35 18.01
C ASN A 336 4.29 16.47 17.01
N ASN A 337 4.33 16.87 15.73
CA ASN A 337 5.13 16.18 14.72
C ASN A 337 6.63 16.38 15.01
N PRO A 338 7.39 15.32 15.31
CA PRO A 338 8.84 15.43 15.58
C PRO A 338 9.66 15.90 14.37
N LEU A 339 9.13 15.69 13.15
CA LEU A 339 9.75 16.07 11.88
C LEU A 339 8.80 16.97 11.08
N PRO A 340 8.54 18.21 11.52
CA PRO A 340 7.50 19.07 10.92
C PRO A 340 7.75 19.38 9.44
N TRP A 341 9.00 19.38 8.99
CA TRP A 341 9.39 19.55 7.60
C TRP A 341 8.90 18.42 6.68
N THR A 342 8.57 17.23 7.21
CA THR A 342 8.00 16.13 6.39
C THR A 342 6.61 16.48 5.87
N ALA A 343 5.91 17.43 6.49
CA ALA A 343 4.52 17.74 6.16
C ALA A 343 4.37 18.29 4.73
N HIS A 344 5.31 19.06 4.23
CA HIS A 344 5.22 19.58 2.85
C HIS A 344 5.53 18.52 1.80
N TRP A 345 6.43 17.56 2.09
CA TRP A 345 6.71 16.42 1.21
C TRP A 345 5.53 15.44 1.09
N LEU A 346 4.77 15.31 2.16
CA LEU A 346 3.60 14.43 2.25
C LEU A 346 2.28 15.13 1.89
N SER A 347 2.33 16.44 1.59
CA SER A 347 1.15 17.21 1.20
C SER A 347 0.87 17.03 -0.28
N SER A 348 -0.32 16.54 -0.62
CA SER A 348 -0.82 16.56 -2.00
C SER A 348 -1.19 17.96 -2.50
N LYS A 349 -1.22 18.97 -1.61
CA LYS A 349 -1.46 20.37 -2.00
C LYS A 349 -0.22 20.95 -2.65
N GLY A 350 -0.27 21.17 -3.97
CA GLY A 350 0.83 21.77 -4.74
C GLY A 350 1.81 20.75 -5.35
N MET A 351 1.67 19.45 -5.11
CA MET A 351 2.26 18.48 -6.01
C MET A 351 1.51 18.57 -7.34
N GLN A 352 2.25 18.89 -8.38
CA GLN A 352 1.80 18.79 -9.77
C GLN A 352 1.14 17.42 -9.96
N VAL A 353 -0.15 17.44 -10.30
CA VAL A 353 -0.83 16.28 -10.83
C VAL A 353 -0.02 15.92 -12.04
N ALA A 354 0.52 14.91 -12.32
CA ALA A 354 1.49 14.46 -13.30
C ALA A 354 2.35 15.57 -14.00
N PRO A 355 3.66 15.40 -14.22
CA PRO A 355 4.49 16.35 -14.96
C PRO A 355 3.94 16.71 -16.34
N GLN A 356 3.09 15.85 -16.93
CA GLN A 356 2.44 16.06 -18.22
C GLN A 356 1.33 17.13 -18.21
N GLU A 357 0.82 17.52 -17.06
CA GLU A 357 -0.32 18.45 -16.96
C GLU A 357 0.08 19.92 -16.90
N THR A 358 1.38 20.25 -16.91
CA THR A 358 1.84 21.65 -16.93
C THR A 358 1.69 22.34 -18.27
N GLU A 359 1.41 21.64 -19.35
CA GLU A 359 1.29 22.24 -20.69
C GLU A 359 -0.14 22.31 -21.25
N VAL A 360 -1.14 21.75 -20.56
CA VAL A 360 -2.52 21.73 -21.07
C VAL A 360 -3.48 22.30 -20.02
N GLU A 361 -3.59 23.62 -20.01
CA GLU A 361 -4.59 24.36 -19.19
C GLU A 361 -6.06 24.01 -19.54
N SER A 362 -6.31 23.10 -20.49
CA SER A 362 -7.65 22.79 -20.98
C SER A 362 -8.12 21.37 -20.68
N TYR A 363 -7.35 20.52 -19.99
CA TYR A 363 -7.79 19.16 -19.64
C TYR A 363 -8.56 19.17 -18.31
N LEU A 364 -9.88 19.34 -18.41
CA LEU A 364 -10.81 19.12 -17.30
C LEU A 364 -10.91 17.61 -17.03
N ILE A 365 -10.12 17.10 -16.08
CA ILE A 365 -10.26 15.75 -15.58
C ILE A 365 -11.65 15.62 -14.94
N GLY A 366 -12.48 14.75 -15.48
CA GLY A 366 -13.80 14.40 -14.93
C GLY A 366 -15.01 15.04 -15.61
N SER A 367 -14.85 15.82 -16.66
CA SER A 367 -15.98 16.22 -17.50
C SER A 367 -15.86 15.62 -18.91
N ILE A 368 -16.21 14.35 -19.05
CA ILE A 368 -16.63 13.87 -20.36
C ILE A 368 -17.95 14.57 -20.64
N LYS A 369 -17.88 15.69 -21.35
CA LYS A 369 -19.07 16.22 -22.02
C LYS A 369 -19.47 15.17 -23.05
N GLN A 370 -20.56 14.50 -22.79
CA GLN A 370 -21.18 13.61 -23.76
C GLN A 370 -21.78 14.52 -24.86
N ASP A 371 -21.01 14.80 -25.89
CA ASP A 371 -21.45 15.61 -27.03
C ASP A 371 -22.39 14.85 -27.97
N VAL A 372 -22.59 13.55 -27.72
CA VAL A 372 -23.51 12.71 -28.48
C VAL A 372 -24.91 12.83 -27.91
N LYS A 373 -25.76 13.61 -28.56
CA LYS A 373 -27.20 13.62 -28.31
C LYS A 373 -27.84 12.47 -29.06
N LYS A 374 -29.04 12.04 -28.59
CA LYS A 374 -29.80 10.93 -29.14
C LYS A 374 -30.02 11.00 -30.67
N ASP A 375 -29.92 12.20 -31.26
CA ASP A 375 -30.16 12.51 -32.68
C ASP A 375 -28.89 12.84 -33.47
N THR A 376 -27.68 12.75 -32.86
CA THR A 376 -26.41 13.14 -33.49
C THR A 376 -26.12 12.33 -34.77
N PHE A 377 -26.69 11.14 -34.92
CA PHE A 377 -26.51 10.26 -36.08
C PHE A 377 -27.80 10.02 -36.87
N ALA A 378 -28.89 10.76 -36.60
CA ALA A 378 -30.16 10.59 -37.26
C ALA A 378 -30.15 10.88 -38.76
N GLY A 379 -29.08 11.46 -39.29
CA GLY A 379 -28.89 11.76 -40.73
C GLY A 379 -27.88 10.87 -41.45
N PHE A 380 -27.27 9.91 -40.78
CA PHE A 380 -26.34 8.95 -41.41
C PHE A 380 -27.15 7.74 -41.92
N GLN A 381 -27.35 7.63 -43.22
CA GLN A 381 -27.72 6.39 -43.89
C GLN A 381 -26.44 5.68 -44.30
N LEU A 382 -26.29 4.43 -43.87
CA LEU A 382 -25.26 3.49 -44.34
C LEU A 382 -25.66 2.98 -45.72
#